data_c1cd9b92a277c378dfedb648f2e428ef
#
_entry.id   c1cd9b92a277c378dfedb648f2e428ef
#
_cell.length_a   1.000
_cell.length_b   1.000
_cell.length_c   1.000
_cell.angle_alpha   90.00
_cell.angle_beta   90.00
_cell.angle_gamma   90.00
#
_symmetry.space_group_name_H-M   'P 1'
#
loop_
_entity.id
_entity.type
_entity.pdbx_description
1 polymer ?
#
loop_
_entity_poly.entity_id
_entity_poly.type
_entity_poly.pdbx_seq_one_letter_code
_entity_poly.pdbx_strand_id
1 'polypeptide(L)'
;MIEKIKASTSEKVIFIFILILGLFTLTSFLLLKDKCLFVKNHDPKEINFENPNNIVILNVGCGNVIIELYPDVSPNGVERFKTLIKSKAYDDVAFHRVIKDKLVQAGDLEFGKKGNIDYGKIGTGKSGLGTIKSEVDNEFNYTKGSVGLARSLKFDTEDSQFFIILQDEPLYEGEFTPIGKVIYGIEVLEKIKYLDKSEYVLRPDFINSLRLFN
;
A
#
# COMPACT_ATOMS: atom_id res chain seq x y z
N MET A 1 -60.89 5.97 27.35
CA MET A 1 -59.83 6.01 28.39
C MET A 1 -58.87 4.88 28.05
N ILE A 2 -57.69 5.18 27.52
CA ILE A 2 -56.72 4.14 27.16
C ILE A 2 -55.90 3.82 28.42
N GLU A 3 -56.10 2.62 28.96
CA GLU A 3 -55.38 2.14 30.12
C GLU A 3 -53.90 2.00 29.76
N LYS A 4 -52.98 2.71 30.42
CA LYS A 4 -51.53 2.59 30.22
C LYS A 4 -51.10 1.24 30.79
N ILE A 5 -50.84 0.27 29.89
CA ILE A 5 -50.25 -1.02 30.25
C ILE A 5 -48.85 -0.75 30.80
N LYS A 6 -48.60 -0.95 32.09
CA LYS A 6 -47.29 -0.87 32.72
C LYS A 6 -46.54 -2.17 32.46
N ALA A 7 -45.42 -2.07 31.74
CA ALA A 7 -44.53 -3.23 31.53
C ALA A 7 -44.07 -3.82 32.87
N SER A 8 -44.09 -5.14 32.96
CA SER A 8 -43.63 -5.88 34.14
C SER A 8 -42.10 -5.74 34.35
N THR A 9 -41.64 -6.02 35.54
CA THR A 9 -40.19 -5.94 35.84
C THR A 9 -39.39 -6.88 34.95
N SER A 10 -39.88 -8.08 34.64
CA SER A 10 -39.27 -9.06 33.74
C SER A 10 -39.19 -8.54 32.28
N GLU A 11 -40.26 -7.87 31.79
CA GLU A 11 -40.25 -7.29 30.44
C GLU A 11 -39.23 -6.16 30.33
N LYS A 12 -39.06 -5.33 31.37
CA LYS A 12 -38.04 -4.29 31.40
C LYS A 12 -36.62 -4.87 31.39
N VAL A 13 -36.37 -5.93 32.16
CA VAL A 13 -35.07 -6.61 32.20
C VAL A 13 -34.74 -7.24 30.84
N ILE A 14 -35.73 -7.90 30.22
CA ILE A 14 -35.55 -8.47 28.86
C ILE A 14 -35.25 -7.36 27.85
N PHE A 15 -35.97 -6.25 27.90
CA PHE A 15 -35.76 -5.13 27.00
C PHE A 15 -34.37 -4.52 27.16
N ILE A 16 -33.88 -4.32 28.39
CA ILE A 16 -32.53 -3.83 28.67
C ILE A 16 -31.49 -4.81 28.16
N PHE A 17 -31.69 -6.13 28.36
CA PHE A 17 -30.78 -7.16 27.86
C PHE A 17 -30.67 -7.12 26.31
N ILE A 18 -31.80 -6.99 25.61
CA ILE A 18 -31.83 -6.88 24.14
C ILE A 18 -31.10 -5.60 23.68
N LEU A 19 -31.28 -4.48 24.37
CA LEU A 19 -30.57 -3.23 24.04
C LEU A 19 -29.05 -3.38 24.23
N ILE A 20 -28.61 -3.99 25.32
CA ILE A 20 -27.18 -4.24 25.57
C ILE A 20 -26.61 -5.18 24.51
N LEU A 21 -27.31 -6.26 24.18
CA LEU A 21 -26.89 -7.21 23.14
C LEU A 21 -26.83 -6.52 21.77
N GLY A 22 -27.83 -5.69 21.43
CA GLY A 22 -27.84 -4.91 20.19
C GLY A 22 -26.69 -3.91 20.11
N LEU A 23 -26.39 -3.22 21.21
CA LEU A 23 -25.24 -2.30 21.29
C LEU A 23 -23.90 -3.06 21.15
N PHE A 24 -23.78 -4.21 21.82
CA PHE A 24 -22.58 -5.06 21.74
C PHE A 24 -22.35 -5.58 20.31
N THR A 25 -23.40 -6.07 19.65
CA THR A 25 -23.30 -6.54 18.27
C THR A 25 -22.95 -5.41 17.29
N LEU A 26 -23.54 -4.23 17.47
CA LEU A 26 -23.25 -3.06 16.66
C LEU A 26 -21.79 -2.59 16.85
N THR A 27 -21.32 -2.49 18.09
CA THR A 27 -19.93 -2.10 18.36
C THR A 27 -18.93 -3.14 17.84
N SER A 28 -19.20 -4.44 18.03
CA SER A 28 -18.39 -5.51 17.46
C SER A 28 -18.34 -5.44 15.94
N PHE A 29 -19.48 -5.19 15.28
CA PHE A 29 -19.54 -5.03 13.82
C PHE A 29 -18.72 -3.84 13.33
N LEU A 30 -18.80 -2.69 14.00
CA LEU A 30 -18.03 -1.48 13.66
C LEU A 30 -16.52 -1.72 13.82
N LEU A 31 -16.11 -2.37 14.92
CA LEU A 31 -14.71 -2.69 15.18
C LEU A 31 -14.16 -3.70 14.15
N LEU A 32 -14.92 -4.76 13.83
CA LEU A 32 -14.49 -5.77 12.86
C LEU A 32 -14.44 -5.23 11.42
N LYS A 33 -15.15 -4.13 11.13
CA LYS A 33 -15.13 -3.47 9.82
C LYS A 33 -13.84 -2.67 9.58
N ASP A 34 -13.15 -2.26 10.63
CA ASP A 34 -11.90 -1.52 10.51
C ASP A 34 -10.75 -2.46 10.17
N LYS A 35 -10.36 -2.47 8.89
CA LYS A 35 -9.26 -3.28 8.37
C LYS A 35 -7.91 -2.94 9.01
N CYS A 36 -7.80 -1.77 9.64
CA CYS A 36 -6.55 -1.26 10.22
C CYS A 36 -6.44 -1.50 11.73
N LEU A 37 -7.48 -2.02 12.39
CA LEU A 37 -7.58 -2.12 13.86
C LEU A 37 -6.39 -2.83 14.54
N PHE A 38 -5.79 -3.83 13.88
CA PHE A 38 -4.67 -4.61 14.42
C PHE A 38 -3.35 -4.35 13.69
N VAL A 39 -3.28 -3.28 12.89
CA VAL A 39 -2.05 -2.91 12.17
C VAL A 39 -1.20 -2.03 13.07
N LYS A 40 0.05 -2.45 13.31
CA LYS A 40 1.01 -1.62 14.05
C LYS A 40 1.45 -0.47 13.16
N ASN A 41 1.19 0.76 13.61
CA ASN A 41 1.72 1.94 12.94
C ASN A 41 3.09 2.27 13.55
N HIS A 42 4.11 2.41 12.69
CA HIS A 42 5.45 2.77 13.07
C HIS A 42 5.65 4.28 12.90
N ASP A 43 6.05 4.98 13.98
CA ASP A 43 6.50 6.38 13.87
C ASP A 43 7.97 6.39 13.40
N PRO A 44 8.25 6.93 12.21
CA PRO A 44 9.61 6.98 11.70
C PRO A 44 10.57 7.77 12.59
N LYS A 45 10.07 8.70 13.40
CA LYS A 45 10.88 9.53 14.30
C LYS A 45 11.40 8.77 15.53
N GLU A 46 10.78 7.65 15.87
CA GLU A 46 11.21 6.80 16.98
C GLU A 46 12.25 5.75 16.56
N ILE A 47 12.59 5.70 15.27
CA ILE A 47 13.49 4.69 14.70
C ILE A 47 14.84 5.36 14.39
N ASN A 48 15.92 4.74 14.85
CA ASN A 48 17.27 5.17 14.49
C ASN A 48 17.73 4.43 13.23
N PHE A 49 17.87 5.16 12.12
CA PHE A 49 18.30 4.61 10.83
C PHE A 49 19.81 4.77 10.65
N GLU A 50 20.49 3.75 10.16
CA GLU A 50 21.91 3.81 9.81
C GLU A 50 22.18 4.79 8.66
N ASN A 51 21.31 4.75 7.63
CA ASN A 51 21.42 5.57 6.42
C ASN A 51 20.13 6.39 6.19
N PRO A 52 19.84 7.44 6.97
CA PRO A 52 18.58 8.19 6.88
C PRO A 52 18.31 8.78 5.49
N ASN A 53 19.35 9.14 4.73
CA ASN A 53 19.23 9.67 3.36
C ASN A 53 18.64 8.65 2.35
N ASN A 54 18.63 7.36 2.69
CA ASN A 54 18.08 6.31 1.87
C ASN A 54 16.73 5.79 2.37
N ILE A 55 16.16 6.43 3.40
CA ILE A 55 14.88 6.06 3.96
C ILE A 55 13.74 6.82 3.30
N VAL A 56 12.69 6.08 2.95
CA VAL A 56 11.45 6.60 2.38
C VAL A 56 10.27 6.17 3.26
N ILE A 57 9.38 7.11 3.51
CA ILE A 57 8.14 6.89 4.24
C ILE A 57 6.97 6.89 3.26
N LEU A 58 6.36 5.74 3.07
CA LEU A 58 5.14 5.55 2.31
C LEU A 58 3.96 5.53 3.28
N ASN A 59 3.12 6.55 3.25
CA ASN A 59 1.91 6.62 4.05
C ASN A 59 0.70 6.16 3.22
N VAL A 60 -0.05 5.23 3.77
CA VAL A 60 -1.30 4.69 3.20
C VAL A 60 -2.39 4.62 4.28
N GLY A 61 -3.59 4.19 3.92
CA GLY A 61 -4.75 4.26 4.81
C GLY A 61 -4.56 3.66 6.21
N CYS A 62 -3.78 2.57 6.35
CA CYS A 62 -3.57 1.88 7.63
C CYS A 62 -2.27 2.26 8.37
N GLY A 63 -1.46 3.17 7.84
CA GLY A 63 -0.25 3.64 8.53
C GLY A 63 0.96 3.85 7.62
N ASN A 64 2.13 3.83 8.23
CA ASN A 64 3.40 4.06 7.55
C ASN A 64 4.08 2.74 7.18
N VAL A 65 4.63 2.72 5.97
CA VAL A 65 5.56 1.71 5.48
C VAL A 65 6.91 2.38 5.31
N ILE A 66 7.95 1.84 5.92
CA ILE A 66 9.29 2.40 5.88
C ILE A 66 10.14 1.55 4.95
N ILE A 67 10.69 2.19 3.93
CA ILE A 67 11.47 1.56 2.87
C ILE A 67 12.90 2.08 2.94
N GLU A 68 13.87 1.17 2.94
CA GLU A 68 15.28 1.47 2.72
C GLU A 68 15.61 1.29 1.24
N LEU A 69 16.19 2.31 0.61
CA LEU A 69 16.60 2.30 -0.78
C LEU A 69 18.05 1.81 -0.94
N TYR A 70 18.34 1.18 -2.07
CA TYR A 70 19.62 0.58 -2.39
C TYR A 70 20.31 1.28 -3.60
N PRO A 71 20.83 2.52 -3.41
CA PRO A 71 21.47 3.28 -4.49
C PRO A 71 22.73 2.61 -5.04
N ASP A 72 23.38 1.74 -4.26
CA ASP A 72 24.58 1.00 -4.71
C ASP A 72 24.22 -0.16 -5.66
N VAL A 73 22.98 -0.66 -5.59
CA VAL A 73 22.47 -1.73 -6.47
C VAL A 73 21.87 -1.15 -7.74
N SER A 74 21.06 -0.10 -7.62
CA SER A 74 20.32 0.48 -8.75
C SER A 74 20.36 2.01 -8.67
N PRO A 75 21.51 2.63 -9.00
CA PRO A 75 21.69 4.08 -8.83
C PRO A 75 20.69 4.91 -9.64
N ASN A 76 20.43 4.56 -10.91
CA ASN A 76 19.51 5.32 -11.77
C ASN A 76 18.04 5.08 -11.37
N GLY A 77 17.68 3.84 -10.99
CA GLY A 77 16.34 3.50 -10.48
C GLY A 77 16.01 4.26 -9.20
N VAL A 78 16.93 4.26 -8.25
CA VAL A 78 16.78 4.98 -6.97
C VAL A 78 16.73 6.49 -7.20
N GLU A 79 17.58 7.06 -8.06
CA GLU A 79 17.55 8.51 -8.33
C GLU A 79 16.24 8.93 -9.02
N ARG A 80 15.74 8.16 -9.99
CA ARG A 80 14.42 8.38 -10.59
C ARG A 80 13.31 8.35 -9.53
N PHE A 81 13.31 7.36 -8.66
CA PHE A 81 12.33 7.22 -7.60
C PHE A 81 12.39 8.41 -6.61
N LYS A 82 13.59 8.80 -6.16
CA LYS A 82 13.80 9.98 -5.30
C LYS A 82 13.35 11.28 -5.97
N THR A 83 13.60 11.45 -7.27
CA THR A 83 13.19 12.63 -8.04
C THR A 83 11.66 12.77 -8.04
N LEU A 84 10.94 11.68 -8.29
CA LEU A 84 9.47 11.66 -8.27
C LEU A 84 8.90 11.86 -6.86
N ILE A 85 9.59 11.37 -5.82
CA ILE A 85 9.22 11.62 -4.41
C ILE A 85 9.37 13.11 -4.07
N LYS A 86 10.49 13.72 -4.42
CA LYS A 86 10.76 15.16 -4.16
C LYS A 86 9.71 16.06 -4.81
N SER A 87 9.25 15.71 -6.00
CA SER A 87 8.18 16.42 -6.71
C SER A 87 6.77 16.12 -6.20
N LYS A 88 6.62 15.22 -5.21
CA LYS A 88 5.34 14.72 -4.69
C LYS A 88 4.48 14.04 -5.75
N ALA A 89 5.11 13.51 -6.81
CA ALA A 89 4.39 12.92 -7.93
C ALA A 89 3.55 11.70 -7.52
N TYR A 90 3.92 10.99 -6.47
CA TYR A 90 3.21 9.81 -5.99
C TYR A 90 2.01 10.10 -5.09
N ASP A 91 1.77 11.33 -4.64
CA ASP A 91 0.62 11.66 -3.81
C ASP A 91 -0.69 11.35 -4.57
N ASP A 92 -1.64 10.76 -3.87
CA ASP A 92 -2.93 10.34 -4.41
C ASP A 92 -2.88 9.34 -5.59
N VAL A 93 -1.78 8.59 -5.74
CA VAL A 93 -1.64 7.56 -6.76
C VAL A 93 -2.20 6.23 -6.26
N ALA A 94 -2.95 5.54 -7.10
CA ALA A 94 -3.62 4.28 -6.80
C ALA A 94 -2.65 3.10 -6.72
N PHE A 95 -2.91 2.18 -5.80
CA PHE A 95 -2.46 0.80 -5.92
C PHE A 95 -3.35 0.07 -6.92
N HIS A 96 -3.01 0.18 -8.19
CA HIS A 96 -3.87 -0.23 -9.29
C HIS A 96 -3.83 -1.74 -9.57
N ARG A 97 -2.73 -2.42 -9.21
CA ARG A 97 -2.57 -3.87 -9.35
C ARG A 97 -2.19 -4.47 -8.01
N VAL A 98 -3.00 -5.40 -7.53
CA VAL A 98 -2.77 -6.09 -6.25
C VAL A 98 -3.07 -7.57 -6.42
N ILE A 99 -2.06 -8.39 -6.22
CA ILE A 99 -2.21 -9.84 -6.14
C ILE A 99 -2.10 -10.21 -4.66
N LYS A 100 -3.18 -10.77 -4.14
CA LYS A 100 -3.29 -11.13 -2.71
C LYS A 100 -2.07 -11.94 -2.28
N ASP A 101 -1.52 -11.58 -1.13
CA ASP A 101 -0.38 -12.22 -0.47
C ASP A 101 0.91 -12.29 -1.34
N LYS A 102 0.89 -11.73 -2.56
CA LYS A 102 2.01 -11.79 -3.51
C LYS A 102 2.66 -10.42 -3.75
N LEU A 103 1.91 -9.42 -4.23
CA LEU A 103 2.45 -8.09 -4.51
C LEU A 103 1.40 -6.99 -4.49
N VAL A 104 1.86 -5.76 -4.26
CA VAL A 104 1.14 -4.52 -4.51
C VAL A 104 1.93 -3.65 -5.48
N GLN A 105 1.28 -3.05 -6.48
CA GLN A 105 1.90 -2.21 -7.50
C GLN A 105 1.18 -0.88 -7.60
N ALA A 106 1.95 0.20 -7.67
CA ALA A 106 1.50 1.58 -7.79
C ALA A 106 2.41 2.37 -8.75
N GLY A 107 2.21 3.69 -8.84
CA GLY A 107 3.12 4.56 -9.57
C GLY A 107 2.71 4.89 -10.99
N ASP A 108 1.47 4.58 -11.40
CA ASP A 108 0.90 5.12 -12.63
C ASP A 108 0.50 6.59 -12.39
N LEU A 109 1.38 7.51 -12.82
CA LEU A 109 1.23 8.94 -12.54
C LEU A 109 0.26 9.64 -13.51
N GLU A 110 -0.03 9.01 -14.62
CA GLU A 110 -0.88 9.58 -15.70
C GLU A 110 -2.35 9.17 -15.52
N PHE A 111 -2.62 7.87 -15.28
CA PHE A 111 -3.97 7.32 -15.27
C PHE A 111 -4.42 6.84 -13.90
N GLY A 112 -3.54 6.86 -12.89
CA GLY A 112 -3.81 6.31 -11.55
C GLY A 112 -4.09 7.35 -10.46
N LYS A 113 -4.33 8.62 -10.79
CA LYS A 113 -4.56 9.68 -9.80
C LYS A 113 -5.98 9.65 -9.23
N LYS A 114 -6.12 9.83 -7.91
CA LYS A 114 -7.38 9.93 -7.20
C LYS A 114 -8.27 11.02 -7.83
N GLY A 115 -9.52 10.68 -8.07
CA GLY A 115 -10.48 11.60 -8.70
C GLY A 115 -10.38 11.66 -10.24
N ASN A 116 -9.34 11.08 -10.86
CA ASN A 116 -9.15 11.06 -12.30
C ASN A 116 -8.57 9.72 -12.80
N ILE A 117 -9.06 8.60 -12.27
CA ILE A 117 -8.62 7.28 -12.70
C ILE A 117 -9.23 6.94 -14.07
N ASP A 118 -8.37 6.61 -15.04
CA ASP A 118 -8.78 5.98 -16.28
C ASP A 118 -8.61 4.46 -16.20
N TYR A 119 -9.67 3.75 -15.84
CA TYR A 119 -9.66 2.29 -15.69
C TYR A 119 -9.39 1.52 -17.00
N GLY A 120 -9.49 2.17 -18.16
CA GLY A 120 -9.13 1.58 -19.45
C GLY A 120 -7.64 1.61 -19.77
N LYS A 121 -6.88 2.48 -19.08
CA LYS A 121 -5.46 2.72 -19.33
C LYS A 121 -4.57 2.54 -18.11
N ILE A 122 -5.16 2.47 -16.92
CA ILE A 122 -4.38 2.34 -15.68
C ILE A 122 -3.42 1.15 -15.74
N GLY A 123 -2.19 1.36 -15.28
CA GLY A 123 -1.09 0.41 -15.41
C GLY A 123 -0.21 0.65 -16.65
N THR A 124 -0.59 1.59 -17.55
CA THR A 124 0.21 1.93 -18.73
C THR A 124 0.84 3.32 -18.67
N GLY A 125 0.43 4.15 -17.71
CA GLY A 125 0.85 5.54 -17.57
C GLY A 125 2.31 5.69 -17.16
N LYS A 126 2.86 6.85 -17.46
CA LYS A 126 4.26 7.23 -17.33
C LYS A 126 4.42 8.49 -16.48
N SER A 127 5.68 8.85 -16.15
CA SER A 127 6.02 10.10 -15.45
C SER A 127 6.12 11.31 -16.37
N GLY A 128 6.32 11.09 -17.67
CA GLY A 128 6.69 12.13 -18.62
C GLY A 128 8.19 12.45 -18.67
N LEU A 129 9.01 11.81 -17.82
CA LEU A 129 10.48 12.02 -17.78
C LEU A 129 11.25 11.05 -18.68
N GLY A 130 10.56 10.19 -19.44
CA GLY A 130 11.14 9.13 -20.25
C GLY A 130 11.50 7.89 -19.43
N THR A 131 11.87 6.81 -20.10
CA THR A 131 12.28 5.55 -19.46
C THR A 131 13.72 5.59 -18.97
N ILE A 132 14.06 4.69 -18.07
CA ILE A 132 15.43 4.47 -17.61
C ILE A 132 15.89 3.08 -18.00
N LYS A 133 17.20 2.88 -18.03
CA LYS A 133 17.82 1.58 -18.28
C LYS A 133 17.55 0.65 -17.11
N SER A 134 17.24 -0.61 -17.41
CA SER A 134 17.11 -1.66 -16.40
C SER A 134 18.43 -1.91 -15.69
N GLU A 135 18.40 -1.94 -14.36
CA GLU A 135 19.54 -2.25 -13.49
C GLU A 135 19.25 -3.57 -12.76
N VAL A 136 19.10 -4.63 -13.54
CA VAL A 136 18.84 -5.97 -13.00
C VAL A 136 20.06 -6.55 -12.33
N ASP A 137 19.87 -7.22 -11.22
CA ASP A 137 20.91 -7.88 -10.45
C ASP A 137 20.52 -9.35 -10.22
N ASN A 138 21.31 -10.28 -10.74
CA ASN A 138 21.06 -11.72 -10.60
C ASN A 138 21.41 -12.25 -9.21
N GLU A 139 22.14 -11.48 -8.40
CA GLU A 139 22.50 -11.85 -7.02
C GLU A 139 21.50 -11.26 -6.01
N PHE A 140 20.63 -10.34 -6.47
CA PHE A 140 19.60 -9.77 -5.60
C PHE A 140 18.43 -10.74 -5.42
N ASN A 141 18.21 -11.17 -4.18
CA ASN A 141 17.10 -12.08 -3.85
C ASN A 141 15.81 -11.30 -3.59
N TYR A 142 14.81 -11.54 -4.42
CA TYR A 142 13.47 -10.97 -4.25
C TYR A 142 12.72 -11.68 -3.11
N THR A 143 12.99 -11.29 -1.87
CA THR A 143 12.31 -11.77 -0.67
C THR A 143 11.18 -10.83 -0.26
N LYS A 144 10.29 -11.29 0.61
CA LYS A 144 9.19 -10.48 1.17
C LYS A 144 9.67 -9.10 1.60
N GLY A 145 9.00 -8.06 1.12
CA GLY A 145 9.32 -6.66 1.34
C GLY A 145 10.21 -6.03 0.27
N SER A 146 10.81 -6.78 -0.65
CA SER A 146 11.61 -6.20 -1.74
C SER A 146 10.77 -5.27 -2.61
N VAL A 147 11.38 -4.14 -2.99
CA VAL A 147 10.78 -3.11 -3.84
C VAL A 147 11.49 -3.10 -5.17
N GLY A 148 10.75 -3.25 -6.27
CA GLY A 148 11.28 -3.23 -7.63
C GLY A 148 10.56 -2.22 -8.52
N LEU A 149 11.25 -1.76 -9.57
CA LEU A 149 10.61 -0.98 -10.63
C LEU A 149 9.84 -1.89 -11.58
N ALA A 150 8.62 -1.48 -11.91
CA ALA A 150 7.83 -2.18 -12.91
C ALA A 150 8.25 -1.75 -14.31
N ARG A 151 8.23 -2.70 -15.25
CA ARG A 151 8.53 -2.51 -16.66
C ARG A 151 7.47 -3.16 -17.56
N SER A 152 7.50 -2.85 -18.83
CA SER A 152 6.76 -3.60 -19.83
C SER A 152 7.43 -4.98 -20.07
N LEU A 153 7.02 -5.69 -21.10
CA LEU A 153 7.69 -6.94 -21.51
C LEU A 153 9.16 -6.74 -21.93
N LYS A 154 9.56 -5.51 -22.27
CA LYS A 154 10.92 -5.17 -22.70
C LYS A 154 11.70 -4.57 -21.55
N PHE A 155 13.00 -4.88 -21.46
CA PHE A 155 13.94 -4.15 -20.63
C PHE A 155 14.06 -2.68 -21.05
N ASP A 156 14.61 -1.86 -20.19
CA ASP A 156 14.84 -0.42 -20.43
C ASP A 156 13.52 0.37 -20.64
N THR A 157 12.43 -0.10 -20.02
CA THR A 157 11.11 0.56 -20.08
C THR A 157 10.57 0.99 -18.72
N GLU A 158 11.36 0.86 -17.66
CA GLU A 158 11.09 1.34 -16.32
C GLU A 158 10.93 2.87 -16.33
N ASP A 159 10.03 3.39 -15.49
CA ASP A 159 9.83 4.83 -15.34
C ASP A 159 9.40 5.19 -13.92
N SER A 160 8.10 5.22 -13.65
CA SER A 160 7.54 5.65 -12.36
C SER A 160 6.87 4.52 -11.59
N GLN A 161 6.46 3.45 -12.25
CA GLN A 161 5.72 2.39 -11.58
C GLN A 161 6.67 1.49 -10.80
N PHE A 162 6.25 1.13 -9.58
CA PHE A 162 6.97 0.25 -8.68
C PHE A 162 6.04 -0.78 -8.06
N PHE A 163 6.62 -1.88 -7.61
CA PHE A 163 5.91 -2.91 -6.86
C PHE A 163 6.65 -3.26 -5.57
N ILE A 164 5.89 -3.74 -4.59
CA ILE A 164 6.43 -4.31 -3.35
C ILE A 164 5.90 -5.72 -3.24
N ILE A 165 6.80 -6.70 -3.07
CA ILE A 165 6.41 -8.09 -2.95
C ILE A 165 6.07 -8.46 -1.50
N LEU A 166 5.05 -9.31 -1.33
CA LEU A 166 4.51 -9.71 -0.03
C LEU A 166 4.87 -11.15 0.35
N GLN A 167 5.56 -11.87 -0.54
CA GLN A 167 6.16 -13.19 -0.33
C GLN A 167 7.45 -13.30 -1.15
N ASP A 168 8.22 -14.34 -0.95
CA ASP A 168 9.45 -14.56 -1.72
C ASP A 168 9.12 -14.91 -3.18
N GLU A 169 9.80 -14.26 -4.14
CA GLU A 169 9.56 -14.40 -5.59
C GLU A 169 10.88 -14.61 -6.35
N PRO A 170 11.48 -15.80 -6.29
CA PRO A 170 12.75 -16.07 -6.97
C PRO A 170 12.73 -15.87 -8.49
N LEU A 171 11.54 -15.93 -9.11
CA LEU A 171 11.38 -15.69 -10.55
C LEU A 171 11.57 -14.21 -10.95
N TYR A 172 11.74 -13.30 -9.99
CA TYR A 172 11.98 -11.88 -10.26
C TYR A 172 13.46 -11.51 -10.27
N GLU A 173 14.32 -12.43 -9.83
CA GLU A 173 15.77 -12.31 -9.82
C GLU A 173 16.30 -12.18 -11.26
N GLY A 174 17.10 -11.15 -11.52
CA GLY A 174 17.58 -10.83 -12.87
C GLY A 174 16.53 -10.32 -13.86
N GLU A 175 15.25 -10.21 -13.44
CA GLU A 175 14.16 -9.77 -14.29
C GLU A 175 13.71 -8.34 -14.03
N PHE A 176 13.84 -7.85 -12.80
CA PHE A 176 13.40 -6.51 -12.42
C PHE A 176 14.52 -5.76 -11.73
N THR A 177 14.51 -4.42 -11.88
CA THR A 177 15.42 -3.50 -11.20
C THR A 177 15.03 -3.39 -9.73
N PRO A 178 15.83 -3.90 -8.75
CA PRO A 178 15.53 -3.76 -7.33
C PRO A 178 15.95 -2.37 -6.86
N ILE A 179 15.09 -1.66 -6.13
CA ILE A 179 15.39 -0.31 -5.64
C ILE A 179 15.43 -0.20 -4.12
N GLY A 180 15.03 -1.24 -3.38
CA GLY A 180 15.03 -1.18 -1.92
C GLY A 180 14.24 -2.30 -1.28
N LYS A 181 14.02 -2.15 0.03
CA LYS A 181 13.25 -3.09 0.85
C LYS A 181 12.43 -2.40 1.93
N VAL A 182 11.24 -2.91 2.18
CA VAL A 182 10.45 -2.55 3.36
C VAL A 182 11.13 -3.09 4.60
N ILE A 183 11.46 -2.19 5.53
CA ILE A 183 12.09 -2.54 6.82
C ILE A 183 11.09 -2.49 7.98
N TYR A 184 9.99 -1.71 7.84
CA TYR A 184 8.87 -1.70 8.80
C TYR A 184 7.54 -1.47 8.08
N GLY A 185 6.45 -2.01 8.64
CA GLY A 185 5.09 -1.74 8.19
C GLY A 185 4.63 -2.59 7.00
N ILE A 186 5.23 -3.75 6.75
CA ILE A 186 4.80 -4.66 5.68
C ILE A 186 3.33 -5.08 5.84
N GLU A 187 2.87 -5.23 7.09
CA GLU A 187 1.49 -5.56 7.45
C GLU A 187 0.46 -4.50 7.03
N VAL A 188 0.90 -3.25 6.85
CA VAL A 188 0.07 -2.16 6.28
C VAL A 188 -0.27 -2.45 4.83
N LEU A 189 0.70 -2.96 4.05
CA LEU A 189 0.53 -3.32 2.64
C LEU A 189 -0.39 -4.53 2.46
N GLU A 190 -0.38 -5.47 3.39
CA GLU A 190 -1.26 -6.63 3.40
C GLU A 190 -2.75 -6.25 3.57
N LYS A 191 -3.04 -5.02 4.02
CA LYS A 191 -4.41 -4.48 4.14
C LYS A 191 -4.86 -3.71 2.90
N ILE A 192 -4.01 -3.55 1.90
CA ILE A 192 -4.39 -2.91 0.64
C ILE A 192 -5.43 -3.77 -0.06
N LYS A 193 -6.45 -3.10 -0.59
CA LYS A 193 -7.59 -3.74 -1.24
C LYS A 193 -7.16 -4.49 -2.49
N TYR A 194 -7.64 -5.71 -2.62
CA TYR A 194 -7.48 -6.58 -3.78
C TYR A 194 -8.84 -7.07 -4.29
N LEU A 195 -8.86 -7.74 -5.43
CA LEU A 195 -10.02 -8.45 -5.98
C LEU A 195 -9.64 -9.91 -6.23
N ASP A 196 -10.49 -10.85 -5.81
CA ASP A 196 -10.20 -12.30 -5.93
C ASP A 196 -10.11 -12.79 -7.39
N LYS A 197 -10.74 -12.08 -8.33
CA LYS A 197 -10.85 -12.49 -9.74
C LYS A 197 -10.08 -11.60 -10.71
N SER A 198 -9.34 -10.61 -10.21
CA SER A 198 -8.60 -9.66 -11.04
C SER A 198 -7.41 -9.11 -10.27
N GLU A 199 -6.27 -9.00 -10.92
CA GLU A 199 -5.10 -8.30 -10.38
C GLU A 199 -5.30 -6.78 -10.36
N TYR A 200 -6.12 -6.22 -11.28
CA TYR A 200 -6.45 -4.80 -11.32
C TYR A 200 -7.62 -4.48 -10.38
N VAL A 201 -7.44 -3.46 -9.56
CA VAL A 201 -8.34 -3.14 -8.46
C VAL A 201 -9.31 -2.02 -8.86
N LEU A 202 -10.62 -2.33 -8.82
CA LEU A 202 -11.66 -1.31 -8.89
C LEU A 202 -11.82 -0.64 -7.51
N ARG A 203 -11.86 0.70 -7.47
CA ARG A 203 -11.87 1.50 -6.23
C ARG A 203 -10.67 1.18 -5.34
N PRO A 204 -9.44 1.40 -5.82
CA PRO A 204 -8.20 1.07 -5.12
C PRO A 204 -8.00 1.90 -3.85
N ASP A 205 -7.11 1.42 -2.98
CA ASP A 205 -6.47 2.27 -1.98
C ASP A 205 -5.42 3.17 -2.66
N PHE A 206 -5.07 4.29 -2.00
CA PHE A 206 -4.18 5.30 -2.56
C PHE A 206 -2.97 5.52 -1.67
N ILE A 207 -1.89 5.97 -2.27
CA ILE A 207 -0.75 6.55 -1.59
C ILE A 207 -1.19 7.92 -1.05
N ASN A 208 -1.29 8.08 0.27
CA ASN A 208 -1.57 9.39 0.87
C ASN A 208 -0.37 10.32 0.68
N SER A 209 0.82 9.81 0.92
CA SER A 209 2.07 10.50 0.65
C SER A 209 3.24 9.53 0.55
N LEU A 210 4.27 9.93 -0.21
CA LEU A 210 5.56 9.26 -0.27
C LEU A 210 6.63 10.34 -0.08
N ARG A 211 7.48 10.21 0.95
CA ARG A 211 8.46 11.23 1.34
C ARG A 211 9.81 10.61 1.67
N LEU A 212 10.89 11.34 1.35
CA LEU A 212 12.20 11.04 1.93
C LEU A 212 12.15 11.34 3.43
N PHE A 213 12.82 10.55 4.22
CA PHE A 213 13.03 10.81 5.65
C PHE A 213 14.10 11.92 5.76
N ASN A 214 13.76 13.02 6.47
CA ASN A 214 14.62 14.18 6.71
C ASN A 214 14.79 14.40 8.20
#